data_dae61a4697ce18a78dec9f50ed870cce
#
_entry.id   dae61a4697ce18a78dec9f50ed870cce
#
_cell.length_a   1.000
_cell.length_b   1.000
_cell.length_c   1.000
_cell.angle_alpha   90.00
_cell.angle_beta   90.00
_cell.angle_gamma   90.00
#
_symmetry.space_group_name_H-M   'P 1'
#
loop_
_entity.id
_entity.type
_entity.pdbx_description
1 polymer ?
#
loop_
_entity_poly.entity_id
_entity_poly.type
_entity_poly.pdbx_seq_one_letter_code
_entity_poly.pdbx_strand_id
1 'polypeptide(L)'
;YHIKAKSLLRITRNADIDADALYDEDLDYREFMVELIKARKKLAPIRLELSREMDGDVVETLCEYLDVNKNFVFRGDTPLDLSFVFQIQDGLRKKPELFYEKRIPQKSPQFTGDEPILDQIAKKDKFLSYPYESIKPFLTMLHEAANDDDVVSIKMTLYRVAKQSKVVEALIEAAENGKEVFVL
;
A
#
# COMPACT_ATOMS: atom_id res chain seq x y z
N TYR A 1 35.09 -15.57 -22.64
CA TYR A 1 33.71 -16.12 -22.60
C TYR A 1 32.91 -15.58 -23.78
N HIS A 2 32.11 -16.44 -24.40
CA HIS A 2 31.25 -16.08 -25.53
C HIS A 2 29.81 -16.04 -25.02
N ILE A 3 29.18 -14.84 -25.01
CA ILE A 3 27.80 -14.66 -24.58
C ILE A 3 26.90 -15.13 -25.71
N LYS A 4 26.14 -16.20 -25.51
CA LYS A 4 25.22 -16.75 -26.50
C LYS A 4 23.85 -16.07 -26.46
N ALA A 5 23.36 -15.75 -25.29
CA ALA A 5 22.05 -15.11 -25.10
C ALA A 5 22.02 -14.16 -23.89
N LYS A 6 21.11 -13.19 -23.92
CA LYS A 6 20.90 -12.24 -22.82
C LYS A 6 19.42 -11.90 -22.77
N SER A 7 18.79 -12.07 -21.62
CA SER A 7 17.38 -11.70 -21.38
C SER A 7 17.20 -11.13 -19.98
N LEU A 8 16.19 -10.28 -19.84
CA LEU A 8 15.68 -9.89 -18.53
C LEU A 8 14.67 -10.95 -18.09
N LEU A 9 14.63 -11.19 -16.80
CA LEU A 9 13.72 -12.15 -16.18
C LEU A 9 12.85 -11.44 -15.16
N ARG A 10 11.59 -11.85 -15.07
CA ARG A 10 10.69 -11.51 -13.97
C ARG A 10 10.09 -12.79 -13.40
N ILE A 11 10.17 -12.93 -12.10
CA ILE A 11 9.63 -14.08 -11.37
C ILE A 11 8.45 -13.57 -10.52
N THR A 12 7.29 -14.17 -10.71
CA THR A 12 6.16 -13.99 -9.81
C THR A 12 6.11 -15.20 -8.88
N ARG A 13 6.06 -14.93 -7.58
CA ARG A 13 5.95 -15.95 -6.53
C ARG A 13 4.52 -16.03 -6.03
N ASN A 14 4.17 -17.19 -5.49
CA ASN A 14 2.91 -17.35 -4.78
C ASN A 14 2.80 -16.29 -3.68
N ALA A 15 1.60 -15.78 -3.42
CA ALA A 15 1.32 -14.83 -2.35
C ALA A 15 0.63 -15.49 -1.15
N ASP A 16 0.22 -16.74 -1.31
CA ASP A 16 -0.49 -17.52 -0.30
C ASP A 16 0.50 -17.95 0.79
N ILE A 17 0.32 -17.41 1.98
CA ILE A 17 1.07 -17.78 3.16
C ILE A 17 0.04 -18.26 4.16
N ASP A 18 0.26 -19.47 4.66
CA ASP A 18 -0.45 -19.95 5.84
C ASP A 18 0.03 -19.13 7.04
N ALA A 19 -0.70 -18.07 7.34
CA ALA A 19 -0.39 -17.19 8.46
C ALA A 19 -0.56 -17.92 9.80
N ASP A 20 -1.49 -18.87 9.87
CA ASP A 20 -1.75 -19.65 11.10
C ASP A 20 -0.59 -20.60 11.39
N ALA A 21 0.07 -21.13 10.35
CA ALA A 21 1.26 -21.98 10.51
C ALA A 21 2.50 -21.22 10.99
N LEU A 22 2.51 -19.89 10.86
CA LEU A 22 3.61 -19.01 11.30
C LEU A 22 3.28 -18.30 12.62
N TYR A 23 2.04 -18.42 13.10
CA TYR A 23 1.62 -17.78 14.34
C TYR A 23 2.22 -18.52 15.54
N ASP A 24 2.98 -17.77 16.33
CA ASP A 24 3.54 -18.20 17.60
C ASP A 24 2.99 -17.26 18.68
N GLU A 25 2.33 -17.81 19.69
CA GLU A 25 1.70 -17.02 20.77
C GLU A 25 2.71 -16.19 21.57
N ASP A 26 3.99 -16.57 21.54
CA ASP A 26 5.07 -15.88 22.23
C ASP A 26 5.71 -14.73 21.38
N LEU A 27 5.36 -14.61 20.08
CA LEU A 27 5.87 -13.55 19.22
C LEU A 27 5.02 -12.29 19.31
N ASP A 28 5.68 -11.13 19.52
CA ASP A 28 5.05 -9.83 19.29
C ASP A 28 4.55 -9.72 17.84
N TYR A 29 3.38 -9.11 17.63
CA TYR A 29 2.76 -8.91 16.32
C TYR A 29 3.73 -8.32 15.29
N ARG A 30 4.61 -7.41 15.69
CA ARG A 30 5.63 -6.82 14.83
C ARG A 30 6.66 -7.86 14.37
N GLU A 31 7.12 -8.72 15.26
CA GLU A 31 8.07 -9.79 14.94
C GLU A 31 7.42 -10.83 14.04
N PHE A 32 6.18 -11.21 14.33
CA PHE A 32 5.36 -12.08 13.48
C PHE A 32 5.26 -11.51 12.05
N MET A 33 4.93 -10.22 11.87
CA MET A 33 4.86 -9.59 10.56
C MET A 33 6.20 -9.56 9.82
N VAL A 34 7.30 -9.39 10.52
CA VAL A 34 8.65 -9.45 9.94
C VAL A 34 8.96 -10.85 9.41
N GLU A 35 8.65 -11.90 10.18
CA GLU A 35 8.84 -13.29 9.75
C GLU A 35 7.92 -13.65 8.57
N LEU A 36 6.68 -13.21 8.59
CA LEU A 36 5.73 -13.38 7.49
C LEU A 36 6.23 -12.74 6.19
N ILE A 37 6.78 -11.52 6.26
CA ILE A 37 7.38 -10.84 5.09
C ILE A 37 8.63 -11.58 4.60
N LYS A 38 9.45 -12.12 5.50
CA LYS A 38 10.61 -12.95 5.14
C LYS A 38 10.19 -14.24 4.45
N ALA A 39 9.13 -14.89 4.95
CA ALA A 39 8.58 -16.12 4.37
C ALA A 39 8.09 -15.89 2.93
N ARG A 40 7.51 -14.72 2.61
CA ARG A 40 7.09 -14.37 1.24
C ARG A 40 8.21 -14.47 0.21
N LYS A 41 9.44 -14.18 0.58
CA LYS A 41 10.61 -14.28 -0.32
C LYS A 41 10.97 -15.72 -0.68
N LYS A 42 10.52 -16.68 0.11
CA LYS A 42 10.79 -18.11 -0.07
C LYS A 42 9.64 -18.86 -0.75
N LEU A 43 8.51 -18.18 -1.03
CA LEU A 43 7.38 -18.82 -1.68
C LEU A 43 7.70 -19.30 -3.08
N ALA A 44 7.07 -20.40 -3.46
CA ALA A 44 7.29 -21.03 -4.75
C ALA A 44 7.03 -20.08 -5.91
N PRO A 45 7.92 -20.01 -6.89
CA PRO A 45 7.68 -19.30 -8.13
C PRO A 45 6.53 -19.94 -8.89
N ILE A 46 5.58 -19.12 -9.34
CA ILE A 46 4.40 -19.58 -10.10
C ILE A 46 4.36 -19.07 -11.52
N ARG A 47 5.26 -18.15 -11.88
CA ARG A 47 5.35 -17.56 -13.22
C ARG A 47 6.75 -17.05 -13.49
N LEU A 48 7.28 -17.37 -14.67
CA LEU A 48 8.53 -16.85 -15.21
C LEU A 48 8.22 -16.06 -16.49
N GLU A 49 8.67 -14.83 -16.56
CA GLU A 49 8.52 -13.96 -17.73
C GLU A 49 9.90 -13.64 -18.30
N LEU A 50 10.03 -13.73 -19.62
CA LEU A 50 11.25 -13.45 -20.37
C LEU A 50 11.03 -12.27 -21.31
N SER A 51 11.98 -11.33 -21.35
CA SER A 51 11.93 -10.18 -22.25
C SER A 51 12.33 -10.49 -23.69
N ARG A 52 12.88 -11.67 -23.93
CA ARG A 52 13.35 -12.15 -25.25
C ARG A 52 13.26 -13.65 -25.34
N GLU A 53 13.24 -14.14 -26.56
CA GLU A 53 13.40 -15.57 -26.83
C GLU A 53 14.78 -16.04 -26.38
N MET A 54 14.81 -17.22 -25.79
CA MET A 54 16.03 -17.89 -25.35
C MET A 54 16.01 -19.35 -25.84
N ASP A 55 17.17 -19.94 -25.99
CA ASP A 55 17.30 -21.33 -26.34
C ASP A 55 16.55 -22.23 -25.36
N GLY A 56 15.89 -23.26 -25.87
CA GLY A 56 15.05 -24.16 -25.07
C GLY A 56 15.79 -24.78 -23.88
N ASP A 57 17.04 -25.19 -24.09
CA ASP A 57 17.91 -25.78 -23.05
C ASP A 57 18.16 -24.78 -21.88
N VAL A 58 18.31 -23.49 -22.21
CA VAL A 58 18.51 -22.45 -21.20
C VAL A 58 17.23 -22.22 -20.40
N VAL A 59 16.07 -22.19 -21.08
CA VAL A 59 14.76 -22.06 -20.43
C VAL A 59 14.49 -23.27 -19.54
N GLU A 60 14.83 -24.48 -19.99
CA GLU A 60 14.69 -25.70 -19.22
C GLU A 60 15.51 -25.64 -17.93
N THR A 61 16.81 -25.32 -18.05
CA THR A 61 17.70 -25.13 -16.89
C THR A 61 17.17 -24.10 -15.91
N LEU A 62 16.59 -22.98 -16.40
CA LEU A 62 15.98 -21.95 -15.55
C LEU A 62 14.74 -22.49 -14.83
N CYS A 63 13.89 -23.24 -15.52
CA CYS A 63 12.71 -23.86 -14.94
C CYS A 63 13.06 -24.85 -13.82
N GLU A 64 14.07 -25.70 -14.06
CA GLU A 64 14.58 -26.63 -13.06
C GLU A 64 15.16 -25.90 -11.84
N TYR A 65 16.01 -24.89 -12.07
CA TYR A 65 16.62 -24.12 -11.00
C TYR A 65 15.61 -23.35 -10.15
N LEU A 66 14.53 -22.84 -10.76
CA LEU A 66 13.50 -22.04 -10.11
C LEU A 66 12.33 -22.88 -9.60
N ASP A 67 12.28 -24.17 -9.93
CA ASP A 67 11.13 -25.05 -9.67
C ASP A 67 9.82 -24.49 -10.26
N VAL A 68 9.86 -24.08 -11.54
CA VAL A 68 8.71 -23.54 -12.27
C VAL A 68 8.37 -24.48 -13.43
N ASN A 69 7.09 -24.82 -13.55
CA ASN A 69 6.63 -25.61 -14.69
C ASN A 69 6.75 -24.79 -15.99
N LYS A 70 7.24 -25.43 -17.06
CA LYS A 70 7.42 -24.82 -18.40
C LYS A 70 6.13 -24.15 -18.93
N ASN A 71 4.96 -24.64 -18.56
CA ASN A 71 3.67 -24.05 -18.94
C ASN A 71 3.42 -22.66 -18.33
N PHE A 72 4.22 -22.28 -17.34
CA PHE A 72 4.15 -20.96 -16.69
C PHE A 72 5.31 -20.04 -17.10
N VAL A 73 5.96 -20.35 -18.20
CA VAL A 73 6.95 -19.47 -18.83
C VAL A 73 6.28 -18.65 -19.92
N PHE A 74 6.36 -17.34 -19.78
CA PHE A 74 5.76 -16.38 -20.71
C PHE A 74 6.84 -15.51 -21.34
N ARG A 75 6.62 -15.18 -22.61
CA ARG A 75 7.46 -14.24 -23.33
C ARG A 75 6.61 -13.07 -23.78
N GLY A 76 7.12 -11.87 -23.60
CA GLY A 76 6.46 -10.65 -24.03
C GLY A 76 7.45 -9.69 -24.68
N ASP A 77 6.98 -8.94 -25.68
CA ASP A 77 7.75 -7.88 -26.34
C ASP A 77 7.58 -6.53 -25.61
N THR A 78 6.91 -6.56 -24.46
CA THR A 78 6.71 -5.40 -23.59
C THR A 78 7.72 -5.39 -22.43
N PRO A 79 8.02 -4.23 -21.83
CA PRO A 79 8.82 -4.19 -20.61
C PRO A 79 8.20 -5.05 -19.51
N LEU A 80 9.01 -5.87 -18.84
CA LEU A 80 8.56 -6.76 -17.76
C LEU A 80 8.15 -6.01 -16.50
N ASP A 81 8.65 -4.80 -16.31
CA ASP A 81 8.31 -3.89 -15.22
C ASP A 81 8.02 -2.51 -15.80
N LEU A 82 6.83 -2.00 -15.50
CA LEU A 82 6.38 -0.68 -15.95
C LEU A 82 6.63 0.43 -14.93
N SER A 83 7.29 0.15 -13.82
CA SER A 83 7.56 1.15 -12.78
C SER A 83 8.42 2.34 -13.26
N PHE A 84 9.21 2.15 -14.33
CA PHE A 84 9.98 3.23 -14.97
C PHE A 84 9.10 4.39 -15.47
N VAL A 85 7.80 4.14 -15.73
CA VAL A 85 6.84 5.17 -16.17
C VAL A 85 6.72 6.28 -15.11
N PHE A 86 6.82 5.95 -13.82
CA PHE A 86 6.84 6.96 -12.75
C PHE A 86 8.07 7.87 -12.84
N GLN A 87 9.23 7.34 -13.25
CA GLN A 87 10.44 8.14 -13.46
C GLN A 87 10.29 9.08 -14.64
N ILE A 88 9.63 8.63 -15.72
CA ILE A 88 9.29 9.47 -16.86
C ILE A 88 8.34 10.59 -16.43
N GLN A 89 7.30 10.25 -15.66
CA GLN A 89 6.36 11.21 -15.11
C GLN A 89 7.08 12.28 -14.27
N ASP A 90 8.01 11.86 -13.40
CA ASP A 90 8.80 12.77 -12.58
C ASP A 90 9.69 13.70 -13.41
N GLY A 91 10.30 13.17 -14.45
CA GLY A 91 11.11 13.98 -15.42
C GLY A 91 10.28 15.00 -16.20
N LEU A 92 8.99 14.70 -16.42
CA LEU A 92 8.08 15.56 -17.16
C LEU A 92 7.33 16.59 -16.29
N ARG A 93 7.51 16.61 -14.97
CA ARG A 93 6.81 17.54 -14.04
C ARG A 93 6.94 19.02 -14.40
N LYS A 94 7.98 19.39 -15.15
CA LYS A 94 8.18 20.78 -15.63
C LYS A 94 7.32 21.14 -16.85
N LYS A 95 6.53 20.20 -17.37
CA LYS A 95 5.65 20.36 -18.53
C LYS A 95 4.19 20.19 -18.08
N PRO A 96 3.58 21.24 -17.49
CA PRO A 96 2.23 21.15 -16.92
C PRO A 96 1.16 20.78 -17.96
N GLU A 97 1.39 21.10 -19.23
CA GLU A 97 0.50 20.74 -20.33
C GLU A 97 0.31 19.24 -20.56
N LEU A 98 1.18 18.39 -19.98
CA LEU A 98 1.09 16.94 -20.05
C LEU A 98 0.33 16.32 -18.85
N PHE A 99 -0.13 17.14 -17.93
CA PHE A 99 -0.81 16.70 -16.72
C PHE A 99 -2.19 17.31 -16.62
N TYR A 100 -3.10 16.57 -16.00
CA TYR A 100 -4.38 17.14 -15.60
C TYR A 100 -4.17 18.24 -14.56
N GLU A 101 -5.03 19.25 -14.61
CA GLU A 101 -5.06 20.29 -13.58
C GLU A 101 -5.23 19.68 -12.20
N LYS A 102 -4.50 20.25 -11.23
CA LYS A 102 -4.60 19.78 -9.85
C LYS A 102 -5.98 20.07 -9.29
N ARG A 103 -6.71 19.03 -8.99
CA ARG A 103 -8.01 19.14 -8.32
C ARG A 103 -7.83 19.71 -6.92
N ILE A 104 -8.59 20.75 -6.62
CA ILE A 104 -8.65 21.36 -5.29
C ILE A 104 -9.93 20.82 -4.62
N PRO A 105 -9.82 20.04 -3.52
CA PRO A 105 -11.00 19.56 -2.79
C PRO A 105 -11.84 20.73 -2.26
N GLN A 106 -13.14 20.62 -2.41
CA GLN A 106 -14.08 21.66 -1.98
C GLN A 106 -14.43 21.50 -0.50
N LYS A 107 -14.84 22.60 0.13
CA LYS A 107 -15.37 22.55 1.50
C LYS A 107 -16.72 21.83 1.49
N SER A 108 -16.88 20.84 2.36
CA SER A 108 -18.19 20.17 2.50
C SER A 108 -19.22 21.11 3.12
N PRO A 109 -20.42 21.23 2.53
CA PRO A 109 -21.50 22.05 3.10
C PRO A 109 -22.15 21.44 4.34
N GLN A 110 -21.82 20.17 4.64
CA GLN A 110 -22.41 19.45 5.77
C GLN A 110 -21.83 19.85 7.13
N PHE A 111 -20.70 20.57 7.14
CA PHE A 111 -20.03 20.98 8.36
C PHE A 111 -20.12 22.49 8.53
N THR A 112 -20.55 22.92 9.72
CA THR A 112 -20.58 24.32 10.13
C THR A 112 -19.26 24.73 10.78
N GLY A 113 -18.84 26.01 10.63
CA GLY A 113 -17.48 26.45 10.94
C GLY A 113 -17.11 26.52 12.43
N ASP A 114 -18.09 26.69 13.32
CA ASP A 114 -17.87 27.13 14.71
C ASP A 114 -18.23 26.07 15.77
N GLU A 115 -18.80 24.95 15.36
CA GLU A 115 -19.19 23.86 16.24
C GLU A 115 -18.21 22.71 16.14
N PRO A 116 -17.78 22.08 17.26
CA PRO A 116 -16.93 20.88 17.22
C PRO A 116 -17.49 19.81 16.29
N ILE A 117 -16.63 19.12 15.57
CA ILE A 117 -17.04 18.10 14.59
C ILE A 117 -17.71 16.91 15.29
N LEU A 118 -17.24 16.52 16.47
CA LEU A 118 -17.84 15.46 17.28
C LEU A 118 -19.30 15.78 17.63
N ASP A 119 -19.59 17.00 18.05
CA ASP A 119 -20.96 17.45 18.37
C ASP A 119 -21.87 17.42 17.14
N GLN A 120 -21.34 17.82 15.99
CA GLN A 120 -22.09 17.77 14.73
C GLN A 120 -22.42 16.36 14.29
N ILE A 121 -21.49 15.39 14.51
CA ILE A 121 -21.68 13.97 14.18
C ILE A 121 -22.67 13.34 15.16
N ALA A 122 -22.61 13.68 16.44
CA ALA A 122 -23.56 13.21 17.44
C ALA A 122 -25.02 13.59 17.12
N LYS A 123 -25.23 14.72 16.44
CA LYS A 123 -26.56 15.19 16.02
C LYS A 123 -27.07 14.57 14.74
N LYS A 124 -26.17 14.28 13.79
CA LYS A 124 -26.53 13.78 12.45
C LYS A 124 -25.35 13.14 11.75
N ASP A 125 -25.60 12.02 11.08
CA ASP A 125 -24.65 11.36 10.19
C ASP A 125 -24.08 12.33 9.17
N LYS A 126 -22.76 12.24 8.95
CA LYS A 126 -22.01 13.06 7.98
C LYS A 126 -21.38 12.15 6.93
N PHE A 127 -21.41 12.60 5.69
CA PHE A 127 -20.81 11.92 4.56
C PHE A 127 -19.79 12.83 3.88
N LEU A 128 -18.61 12.29 3.55
CA LEU A 128 -17.57 12.99 2.81
C LEU A 128 -17.17 12.19 1.56
N SER A 129 -17.19 12.86 0.41
CA SER A 129 -16.84 12.26 -0.88
C SER A 129 -15.41 12.64 -1.28
N TYR A 130 -14.47 11.74 -1.08
CA TYR A 130 -13.07 11.95 -1.50
C TYR A 130 -12.85 11.51 -2.96
N PRO A 131 -11.99 12.20 -3.70
CA PRO A 131 -11.16 13.37 -3.38
C PRO A 131 -11.85 14.72 -3.67
N TYR A 132 -13.16 14.76 -3.79
CA TYR A 132 -13.91 15.95 -4.19
C TYR A 132 -14.10 16.92 -3.04
N GLU A 133 -14.37 16.41 -1.86
CA GLU A 133 -14.46 17.18 -0.63
C GLU A 133 -13.17 17.11 0.19
N SER A 134 -12.96 18.15 1.01
CA SER A 134 -11.76 18.27 1.83
C SER A 134 -11.75 17.24 2.96
N ILE A 135 -10.60 16.61 3.21
CA ILE A 135 -10.37 15.72 4.34
C ILE A 135 -10.27 16.49 5.69
N LYS A 136 -10.21 17.81 5.67
CA LYS A 136 -10.03 18.61 6.89
C LYS A 136 -11.02 18.30 8.01
N PRO A 137 -12.35 18.17 7.77
CA PRO A 137 -13.28 17.82 8.85
C PRO A 137 -12.94 16.49 9.53
N PHE A 138 -12.51 15.49 8.76
CA PHE A 138 -12.09 14.20 9.31
C PHE A 138 -10.83 14.34 10.19
N LEU A 139 -9.83 15.10 9.72
CA LEU A 139 -8.62 15.35 10.52
C LEU A 139 -8.92 16.15 11.78
N THR A 140 -9.80 17.14 11.70
CA THR A 140 -10.27 17.91 12.86
C THR A 140 -10.97 16.99 13.86
N MET A 141 -11.87 16.12 13.40
CA MET A 141 -12.53 15.13 14.26
C MET A 141 -11.53 14.25 15.01
N LEU A 142 -10.48 13.75 14.32
CA LEU A 142 -9.46 12.93 14.98
C LEU A 142 -8.68 13.71 16.03
N HIS A 143 -8.36 14.97 15.74
CA HIS A 143 -7.69 15.85 16.71
C HIS A 143 -8.59 16.20 17.90
N GLU A 144 -9.87 16.49 17.67
CA GLU A 144 -10.85 16.67 18.74
C GLU A 144 -10.92 15.40 19.60
N ALA A 145 -11.07 14.22 18.97
CA ALA A 145 -11.14 12.94 19.67
C ALA A 145 -9.87 12.61 20.47
N ALA A 146 -8.70 13.02 19.98
CA ALA A 146 -7.45 12.83 20.69
C ALA A 146 -7.38 13.65 22.02
N ASN A 147 -8.09 14.78 22.07
CA ASN A 147 -8.04 15.73 23.18
C ASN A 147 -9.32 15.77 24.04
N ASP A 148 -10.38 15.08 23.64
CA ASP A 148 -11.64 15.04 24.36
C ASP A 148 -11.60 13.96 25.45
N ASP A 149 -11.82 14.33 26.70
CA ASP A 149 -11.78 13.43 27.86
C ASP A 149 -12.87 12.34 27.82
N ASP A 150 -13.98 12.59 27.13
CA ASP A 150 -15.08 11.63 26.97
C ASP A 150 -14.78 10.54 25.93
N VAL A 151 -13.75 10.73 25.09
CA VAL A 151 -13.29 9.74 24.13
C VAL A 151 -12.33 8.76 24.79
N VAL A 152 -12.74 7.51 24.90
CA VAL A 152 -11.97 6.43 25.54
C VAL A 152 -11.07 5.70 24.54
N SER A 153 -11.56 5.45 23.32
CA SER A 153 -10.82 4.68 22.33
C SER A 153 -11.08 5.14 20.91
N ILE A 154 -10.05 4.94 20.04
CA ILE A 154 -10.13 5.16 18.59
C ILE A 154 -9.76 3.84 17.89
N LYS A 155 -10.68 3.31 17.08
CA LYS A 155 -10.46 2.10 16.29
C LYS A 155 -10.56 2.43 14.81
N MET A 156 -9.52 2.11 14.04
CA MET A 156 -9.44 2.51 12.64
C MET A 156 -8.78 1.43 11.77
N THR A 157 -9.30 1.26 10.56
CA THR A 157 -8.64 0.45 9.52
C THR A 157 -7.99 1.37 8.50
N LEU A 158 -6.68 1.18 8.25
CA LEU A 158 -5.90 1.97 7.31
C LEU A 158 -5.37 1.08 6.20
N TYR A 159 -5.87 1.25 4.97
CA TYR A 159 -5.40 0.49 3.82
C TYR A 159 -4.05 1.00 3.29
N ARG A 160 -3.91 2.32 3.17
CA ARG A 160 -2.68 2.96 2.68
C ARG A 160 -2.56 4.37 3.26
N VAL A 161 -1.39 4.68 3.78
CA VAL A 161 -1.09 6.00 4.37
C VAL A 161 0.09 6.68 3.66
N ALA A 162 0.11 8.00 3.66
CA ALA A 162 1.24 8.78 3.17
C ALA A 162 2.44 8.66 4.11
N LYS A 163 3.66 8.93 3.62
CA LYS A 163 4.88 8.90 4.45
C LYS A 163 4.83 9.86 5.65
N GLN A 164 4.13 10.99 5.51
CA GLN A 164 3.85 11.96 6.56
C GLN A 164 2.33 12.09 6.64
N SER A 165 1.71 11.17 7.35
CA SER A 165 0.26 11.07 7.44
C SER A 165 -0.24 11.82 8.65
N LYS A 166 -1.02 12.88 8.43
CA LYS A 166 -1.72 13.62 9.50
C LYS A 166 -2.72 12.75 10.28
N VAL A 167 -3.22 11.68 9.65
CA VAL A 167 -4.06 10.70 10.35
C VAL A 167 -3.22 9.94 11.38
N VAL A 168 -2.03 9.48 10.99
CA VAL A 168 -1.13 8.78 11.92
C VAL A 168 -0.65 9.71 13.03
N GLU A 169 -0.33 10.97 12.71
CA GLU A 169 0.04 11.98 13.71
C GLU A 169 -1.06 12.16 14.75
N ALA A 170 -2.33 12.30 14.34
CA ALA A 170 -3.46 12.43 15.25
C ALA A 170 -3.70 11.16 16.09
N LEU A 171 -3.48 9.98 15.54
CA LEU A 171 -3.60 8.72 16.28
C LEU A 171 -2.48 8.55 17.33
N ILE A 172 -1.25 8.99 17.01
CA ILE A 172 -0.15 9.04 17.98
C ILE A 172 -0.49 10.00 19.12
N GLU A 173 -0.96 11.22 18.79
CA GLU A 173 -1.41 12.20 19.78
C GLU A 173 -2.48 11.61 20.70
N ALA A 174 -3.47 10.90 20.15
CA ALA A 174 -4.51 10.24 20.94
C ALA A 174 -3.92 9.20 21.91
N ALA A 175 -2.98 8.38 21.45
CA ALA A 175 -2.31 7.39 22.29
C ALA A 175 -1.46 8.04 23.40
N GLU A 176 -0.73 9.11 23.09
CA GLU A 176 0.05 9.88 24.05
C GLU A 176 -0.85 10.55 25.10
N ASN A 177 -2.07 10.95 24.73
CA ASN A 177 -3.10 11.46 25.65
C ASN A 177 -3.85 10.36 26.42
N GLY A 178 -3.37 9.11 26.36
CA GLY A 178 -3.90 7.99 27.14
C GLY A 178 -5.15 7.32 26.58
N LYS A 179 -5.51 7.58 25.30
CA LYS A 179 -6.60 6.90 24.63
C LYS A 179 -6.17 5.50 24.19
N GLU A 180 -7.09 4.54 24.18
CA GLU A 180 -6.88 3.24 23.56
C GLU A 180 -6.96 3.40 22.03
N VAL A 181 -5.83 3.21 21.32
CA VAL A 181 -5.78 3.33 19.86
C VAL A 181 -5.49 1.99 19.22
N PHE A 182 -6.44 1.49 18.44
CA PHE A 182 -6.30 0.25 17.69
C PHE A 182 -6.37 0.52 16.18
N VAL A 183 -5.32 0.13 15.45
CA VAL A 183 -5.20 0.34 14.01
C VAL A 183 -4.90 -0.98 13.31
N LEU A 184 -5.70 -1.31 12.31
CA LEU A 184 -5.54 -2.47 11.45
C LEU A 184 -4.98 -2.04 10.07
#